data_bfb88759ee62b9aeb4be347d4fe39955
#
_entry.id   bfb88759ee62b9aeb4be347d4fe39955
#
_cell.length_a   1.000
_cell.length_b   1.000
_cell.length_c   1.000
_cell.angle_alpha   90.00
_cell.angle_beta   90.00
_cell.angle_gamma   90.00
#
_symmetry.space_group_name_H-M   'P 1'
#
loop_
_entity.id
_entity.type
_entity.pdbx_description
1 polymer ?
#
loop_
_entity_poly.entity_id
_entity_poly.type
_entity_poly.pdbx_seq_one_letter_code
_entity_poly.pdbx_strand_id
1 'polypeptide(L)'
;MGMEGDPRRAGRESRGMIHRAADPAPAASGVARPAMSLDELDRWLRAPRQRKPAADGIAMLDGFVAAIVAGPATYEPLGWLCPLLGVTRDAINDGDTEEYAALAAAAQHHNALAVALSEAPGRFAPIFGRDAHGAIDVGPWCRGFHAAIQLNPKFWQKLLPARGLAHRWLIPILAHCTNADGRPVRGAPPHGPLTELAQFDTHRTIPGDVAAIREFWAPTRYNLHS
;
A
#
# COMPACT_ATOMS: atom_id res chain seq x y z
N MET A 1 42.14 -15.84 84.26
CA MET A 1 41.90 -14.40 84.21
C MET A 1 41.30 -14.14 82.84
N GLY A 2 40.11 -13.98 82.71
CA GLY A 2 39.04 -13.25 83.25
C GLY A 2 38.12 -12.81 82.16
N MET A 3 36.95 -13.19 82.37
CA MET A 3 35.70 -12.43 82.15
C MET A 3 35.26 -12.23 80.71
N GLU A 4 34.22 -12.93 80.29
CA GLU A 4 32.80 -12.61 80.50
C GLU A 4 32.31 -11.40 79.62
N GLY A 5 31.27 -11.67 78.91
CA GLY A 5 30.48 -10.66 78.31
C GLY A 5 29.56 -11.23 77.21
N ASP A 6 28.54 -11.92 77.69
CA ASP A 6 27.29 -12.26 77.02
C ASP A 6 26.44 -10.98 76.84
N PRO A 7 25.32 -11.08 76.28
CA PRO A 7 24.75 -11.22 74.90
C PRO A 7 23.78 -10.03 74.59
N ARG A 8 23.03 -10.14 73.65
CA ARG A 8 21.64 -9.75 73.42
C ARG A 8 21.41 -9.15 72.00
N ARG A 9 20.78 -10.01 71.25
CA ARG A 9 19.44 -9.77 70.74
C ARG A 9 19.20 -8.43 70.03
N ALA A 10 19.09 -8.45 68.75
CA ALA A 10 18.01 -7.71 68.15
C ALA A 10 17.64 -8.42 66.80
N GLY A 11 16.54 -9.14 66.89
CA GLY A 11 15.86 -9.62 65.68
C GLY A 11 15.43 -8.43 64.81
N ARG A 12 15.73 -8.52 63.61
CA ARG A 12 15.18 -7.63 62.58
C ARG A 12 14.34 -8.46 61.63
N GLU A 13 13.05 -8.44 61.90
CA GLU A 13 12.03 -8.96 61.01
C GLU A 13 12.15 -8.25 59.65
N SER A 14 12.62 -8.97 58.64
CA SER A 14 12.48 -8.54 57.25
C SER A 14 11.03 -8.78 56.88
N ARG A 15 10.23 -7.73 56.96
CA ARG A 15 8.92 -7.66 56.29
C ARG A 15 9.15 -7.86 54.79
N GLY A 16 8.78 -9.05 54.33
CA GLY A 16 8.65 -9.34 52.91
C GLY A 16 7.66 -8.38 52.29
N MET A 17 8.19 -7.46 51.50
CA MET A 17 7.39 -6.63 50.61
C MET A 17 6.96 -7.51 49.44
N ILE A 18 5.74 -8.04 49.56
CA ILE A 18 5.07 -8.75 48.48
C ILE A 18 4.85 -7.69 47.40
N HIS A 19 5.68 -7.70 46.34
CA HIS A 19 5.38 -7.02 45.09
C HIS A 19 4.11 -7.67 44.55
N ARG A 20 2.99 -7.01 44.76
CA ARG A 20 1.74 -7.28 44.10
C ARG A 20 2.03 -7.03 42.60
N ALA A 21 2.16 -8.11 41.86
CA ALA A 21 2.18 -8.02 40.41
C ALA A 21 0.92 -7.25 39.98
N ALA A 22 1.11 -6.16 39.26
CA ALA A 22 0.00 -5.44 38.66
C ALA A 22 -0.72 -6.43 37.75
N ASP A 23 -2.00 -6.63 37.99
CA ASP A 23 -2.87 -7.38 37.09
C ASP A 23 -2.71 -6.78 35.68
N PRO A 24 -2.50 -7.62 34.67
CA PRO A 24 -2.53 -7.11 33.30
C PRO A 24 -3.90 -6.48 33.05
N ALA A 25 -3.91 -5.24 32.62
CA ALA A 25 -5.13 -4.56 32.24
C ALA A 25 -5.94 -5.49 31.30
N PRO A 26 -7.26 -5.59 31.46
CA PRO A 26 -8.07 -6.43 30.61
C PRO A 26 -7.86 -6.00 29.19
N ALA A 27 -7.39 -6.93 28.34
CA ALA A 27 -7.34 -6.74 26.91
C ALA A 27 -8.75 -6.32 26.47
N ALA A 28 -8.86 -5.14 25.87
CA ALA A 28 -10.11 -4.65 25.36
C ALA A 28 -10.62 -5.67 24.33
N SER A 29 -11.62 -6.46 24.73
CA SER A 29 -12.34 -7.39 23.85
C SER A 29 -13.30 -6.55 22.97
N GLY A 30 -12.76 -5.60 22.21
CA GLY A 30 -13.48 -4.87 21.19
C GLY A 30 -13.64 -5.79 19.99
N VAL A 31 -14.87 -5.97 19.52
CA VAL A 31 -15.13 -6.59 18.23
C VAL A 31 -14.41 -5.74 17.17
N ALA A 32 -13.54 -6.36 16.38
CA ALA A 32 -12.81 -5.65 15.35
C ALA A 32 -13.78 -4.94 14.38
N ARG A 33 -13.46 -3.69 14.07
CA ARG A 33 -14.26 -2.88 13.15
C ARG A 33 -14.27 -3.53 11.76
N PRO A 34 -15.41 -3.62 11.08
CA PRO A 34 -15.45 -4.16 9.73
C PRO A 34 -14.62 -3.30 8.79
N ALA A 35 -14.10 -3.92 7.73
CA ALA A 35 -13.41 -3.19 6.68
C ALA A 35 -14.33 -2.13 6.08
N MET A 36 -13.79 -0.96 5.76
CA MET A 36 -14.51 0.09 5.05
C MET A 36 -14.95 -0.40 3.66
N SER A 37 -16.09 0.05 3.17
CA SER A 37 -16.39 0.00 1.74
C SER A 37 -15.41 0.88 0.96
N LEU A 38 -15.29 0.69 -0.37
CA LEU A 38 -14.39 1.51 -1.20
C LEU A 38 -14.78 2.99 -1.21
N ASP A 39 -16.07 3.31 -1.13
CA ASP A 39 -16.58 4.68 -1.02
C ASP A 39 -16.24 5.33 0.33
N GLU A 40 -16.29 4.56 1.42
CA GLU A 40 -15.85 5.02 2.73
C GLU A 40 -14.35 5.24 2.76
N LEU A 41 -13.58 4.32 2.16
CA LEU A 41 -12.13 4.44 2.05
C LEU A 41 -11.72 5.66 1.20
N ASP A 42 -12.42 5.96 0.10
CA ASP A 42 -12.15 7.17 -0.70
C ASP A 42 -12.38 8.44 0.11
N ARG A 43 -13.52 8.53 0.82
CA ARG A 43 -13.80 9.67 1.72
C ARG A 43 -12.76 9.77 2.83
N TRP A 44 -12.38 8.62 3.38
CA TRP A 44 -11.36 8.55 4.42
C TRP A 44 -9.98 9.01 3.93
N LEU A 45 -9.54 8.64 2.73
CA LEU A 45 -8.27 9.07 2.13
C LEU A 45 -8.22 10.57 1.88
N ARG A 46 -9.34 11.18 1.50
CA ARG A 46 -9.45 12.62 1.20
C ARG A 46 -9.59 13.50 2.43
N ALA A 47 -9.92 12.93 3.59
CA ALA A 47 -10.12 13.69 4.81
C ALA A 47 -8.79 14.26 5.35
N PRO A 48 -8.79 15.48 5.92
CA PRO A 48 -7.62 16.06 6.58
C PRO A 48 -7.14 15.17 7.75
N ARG A 49 -5.81 14.93 7.83
CA ARG A 49 -5.20 14.07 8.85
C ARG A 49 -3.85 14.59 9.27
N GLN A 50 -3.40 14.18 10.48
CA GLN A 50 -2.04 14.46 10.94
C GLN A 50 -0.98 13.85 10.04
N ARG A 51 -1.18 12.59 9.64
CA ARG A 51 -0.31 11.89 8.70
C ARG A 51 -1.01 11.79 7.35
N LYS A 52 -0.50 12.52 6.38
CA LYS A 52 -1.09 12.53 5.04
C LYS A 52 -0.88 11.19 4.35
N PRO A 53 -1.94 10.53 3.82
CA PRO A 53 -1.79 9.37 2.95
C PRO A 53 -0.97 9.70 1.70
N ALA A 54 -0.22 8.71 1.19
CA ALA A 54 0.41 8.85 -0.12
C ALA A 54 -0.64 8.78 -1.24
N ALA A 55 -1.72 7.99 -1.06
CA ALA A 55 -2.86 7.99 -1.95
C ALA A 55 -3.80 9.17 -1.64
N ASP A 56 -4.13 9.97 -2.67
CA ASP A 56 -5.03 11.11 -2.58
C ASP A 56 -6.52 10.74 -2.82
N GLY A 57 -6.81 9.45 -2.98
CA GLY A 57 -8.13 8.87 -3.16
C GLY A 57 -8.08 7.44 -3.70
N ILE A 58 -9.27 6.86 -3.89
CA ILE A 58 -9.42 5.45 -4.26
C ILE A 58 -8.80 5.13 -5.63
N ALA A 59 -8.88 6.03 -6.60
CA ALA A 59 -8.30 5.82 -7.91
C ALA A 59 -6.77 5.66 -7.83
N MET A 60 -6.09 6.50 -7.03
CA MET A 60 -4.65 6.38 -6.84
C MET A 60 -4.29 5.11 -6.07
N LEU A 61 -5.07 4.74 -5.05
CA LEU A 61 -4.89 3.50 -4.31
C LEU A 61 -5.05 2.29 -5.24
N ASP A 62 -6.10 2.24 -6.06
CA ASP A 62 -6.36 1.15 -7.00
C ASP A 62 -5.23 0.97 -8.00
N GLY A 63 -4.73 2.07 -8.59
CA GLY A 63 -3.58 2.02 -9.49
C GLY A 63 -2.30 1.50 -8.83
N PHE A 64 -2.05 1.92 -7.58
CA PHE A 64 -0.91 1.42 -6.80
C PHE A 64 -1.04 -0.09 -6.55
N VAL A 65 -2.20 -0.54 -6.07
CA VAL A 65 -2.48 -1.95 -5.81
C VAL A 65 -2.39 -2.77 -7.09
N ALA A 66 -2.89 -2.26 -8.21
CA ALA A 66 -2.79 -2.94 -9.51
C ALA A 66 -1.33 -3.19 -9.92
N ALA A 67 -0.42 -2.22 -9.68
CA ALA A 67 1.00 -2.40 -9.94
C ALA A 67 1.65 -3.41 -8.98
N ILE A 68 1.27 -3.43 -7.69
CA ILE A 68 1.72 -4.45 -6.74
C ILE A 68 1.31 -5.85 -7.20
N VAL A 69 0.06 -6.00 -7.63
CA VAL A 69 -0.49 -7.31 -8.06
C VAL A 69 0.07 -7.73 -9.42
N ALA A 70 0.17 -6.83 -10.40
CA ALA A 70 0.65 -7.17 -11.74
C ALA A 70 2.18 -7.22 -11.84
N GLY A 71 2.90 -6.58 -10.93
CA GLY A 71 4.34 -6.35 -11.01
C GLY A 71 5.21 -7.57 -10.75
N PRO A 72 6.54 -7.37 -10.83
CA PRO A 72 7.53 -8.45 -10.83
C PRO A 72 7.78 -9.11 -9.48
N ALA A 73 7.46 -8.46 -8.39
CA ALA A 73 7.83 -8.90 -7.05
C ALA A 73 6.65 -8.87 -6.07
N THR A 74 6.76 -9.70 -5.04
CA THR A 74 5.91 -9.62 -3.85
C THR A 74 6.57 -8.69 -2.83
N TYR A 75 5.76 -7.91 -2.13
CA TYR A 75 6.21 -6.98 -1.11
C TYR A 75 5.57 -7.33 0.22
N GLU A 76 6.26 -7.05 1.32
CA GLU A 76 5.68 -7.14 2.66
C GLU A 76 4.50 -6.17 2.77
N PRO A 77 3.28 -6.66 3.10
CA PRO A 77 2.06 -5.85 2.97
C PRO A 77 2.07 -4.55 3.76
N LEU A 78 2.45 -4.58 5.04
CA LEU A 78 2.46 -3.37 5.87
C LEU A 78 3.53 -2.35 5.42
N GLY A 79 4.57 -2.82 4.71
CA GLY A 79 5.63 -1.96 4.18
C GLY A 79 5.13 -0.95 3.15
N TRP A 80 4.10 -1.30 2.38
CA TRP A 80 3.52 -0.39 1.39
C TRP A 80 2.12 0.11 1.77
N LEU A 81 1.31 -0.72 2.47
CA LEU A 81 -0.03 -0.31 2.91
C LEU A 81 0.03 0.88 3.88
N CYS A 82 0.90 0.81 4.89
CA CYS A 82 0.97 1.85 5.90
C CYS A 82 1.34 3.23 5.32
N PRO A 83 2.39 3.38 4.50
CA PRO A 83 2.67 4.66 3.84
C PRO A 83 1.57 5.10 2.88
N LEU A 84 0.98 4.16 2.13
CA LEU A 84 -0.08 4.45 1.16
C LEU A 84 -1.31 5.06 1.84
N LEU A 85 -1.67 4.55 3.03
CA LEU A 85 -2.80 4.99 3.82
C LEU A 85 -2.44 6.09 4.83
N GLY A 86 -1.16 6.42 5.03
CA GLY A 86 -0.72 7.38 6.04
C GLY A 86 -0.93 6.91 7.49
N VAL A 87 -0.89 5.60 7.74
CA VAL A 87 -1.06 5.00 9.07
C VAL A 87 0.24 4.41 9.60
N THR A 88 0.28 4.09 10.90
CA THR A 88 1.40 3.36 11.51
C THR A 88 1.19 1.85 11.40
N ARG A 89 2.27 1.07 11.59
CA ARG A 89 2.17 -0.40 11.62
C ARG A 89 1.31 -0.89 12.79
N ASP A 90 1.30 -0.15 13.89
CA ASP A 90 0.55 -0.52 15.10
C ASP A 90 -0.96 -0.48 14.90
N ALA A 91 -1.45 0.27 13.89
CA ALA A 91 -2.87 0.31 13.55
C ALA A 91 -3.49 -1.07 13.28
N ILE A 92 -2.67 -2.09 12.92
CA ILE A 92 -3.17 -3.46 12.74
C ILE A 92 -3.58 -4.13 14.06
N ASN A 93 -3.06 -3.65 15.20
CA ASN A 93 -3.35 -4.17 16.53
C ASN A 93 -4.56 -3.50 17.18
N ASP A 94 -5.01 -2.37 16.65
CA ASP A 94 -6.07 -1.53 17.19
C ASP A 94 -7.38 -1.76 16.40
N GLY A 95 -7.95 -2.96 16.54
CA GLY A 95 -9.04 -3.46 15.72
C GLY A 95 -10.31 -2.61 15.70
N ASP A 96 -10.54 -1.72 16.67
CA ASP A 96 -11.72 -0.84 16.77
C ASP A 96 -11.53 0.53 16.10
N THR A 97 -10.35 0.80 15.52
CA THR A 97 -10.01 2.09 14.91
C THR A 97 -10.42 2.20 13.43
N GLU A 98 -10.52 3.43 12.94
CA GLU A 98 -10.71 3.69 11.49
C GLU A 98 -9.50 3.30 10.67
N GLU A 99 -8.30 3.48 11.22
CA GLU A 99 -7.04 3.08 10.62
C GLU A 99 -7.00 1.57 10.35
N TYR A 100 -7.44 0.76 11.32
CA TYR A 100 -7.59 -0.69 11.13
C TYR A 100 -8.60 -1.01 10.02
N ALA A 101 -9.78 -0.39 10.05
CA ALA A 101 -10.81 -0.61 9.03
C ALA A 101 -10.34 -0.22 7.63
N ALA A 102 -9.54 0.86 7.50
CA ALA A 102 -8.93 1.27 6.23
C ALA A 102 -7.85 0.28 5.76
N LEU A 103 -6.98 -0.20 6.67
CA LEU A 103 -6.01 -1.26 6.36
C LEU A 103 -6.69 -2.54 5.87
N ALA A 104 -7.75 -2.96 6.56
CA ALA A 104 -8.52 -4.14 6.19
C ALA A 104 -9.18 -3.98 4.81
N ALA A 105 -9.74 -2.81 4.51
CA ALA A 105 -10.34 -2.50 3.21
C ALA A 105 -9.31 -2.55 2.07
N ALA A 106 -8.15 -1.92 2.25
CA ALA A 106 -7.09 -1.94 1.24
C ALA A 106 -6.51 -3.33 1.03
N ALA A 107 -6.37 -4.14 2.09
CA ALA A 107 -5.93 -5.53 1.99
C ALA A 107 -6.98 -6.41 1.25
N GLN A 108 -8.27 -6.24 1.55
CA GLN A 108 -9.34 -6.94 0.83
C GLN A 108 -9.37 -6.55 -0.64
N HIS A 109 -9.18 -5.27 -0.95
CA HIS A 109 -9.10 -4.79 -2.32
C HIS A 109 -7.91 -5.40 -3.07
N HIS A 110 -6.73 -5.45 -2.44
CA HIS A 110 -5.56 -6.14 -3.00
C HIS A 110 -5.87 -7.60 -3.32
N ASN A 111 -6.49 -8.33 -2.40
CA ASN A 111 -6.81 -9.74 -2.61
C ASN A 111 -7.83 -9.92 -3.73
N ALA A 112 -8.87 -9.08 -3.80
CA ALA A 112 -9.85 -9.10 -4.88
C ALA A 112 -9.22 -8.85 -6.26
N LEU A 113 -8.29 -7.87 -6.35
CA LEU A 113 -7.54 -7.61 -7.56
C LEU A 113 -6.63 -8.78 -7.95
N ALA A 114 -5.96 -9.41 -6.97
CA ALA A 114 -5.09 -10.56 -7.21
C ALA A 114 -5.88 -11.73 -7.79
N VAL A 115 -7.07 -12.01 -7.26
CA VAL A 115 -8.00 -13.04 -7.79
C VAL A 115 -8.46 -12.64 -9.21
N ALA A 116 -8.95 -11.42 -9.41
CA ALA A 116 -9.44 -10.97 -10.71
C ALA A 116 -8.38 -11.09 -11.82
N LEU A 117 -7.15 -10.62 -11.55
CA LEU A 117 -6.04 -10.69 -12.51
C LEU A 117 -5.49 -12.11 -12.72
N SER A 118 -5.71 -13.07 -11.81
CA SER A 118 -5.27 -14.44 -11.98
C SER A 118 -6.30 -15.33 -12.64
N GLU A 119 -7.57 -15.15 -12.34
CA GLU A 119 -8.65 -16.04 -12.78
C GLU A 119 -9.39 -15.49 -14.01
N ALA A 120 -9.53 -14.19 -14.12
CA ALA A 120 -10.28 -13.55 -15.18
C ALA A 120 -9.65 -12.20 -15.60
N PRO A 121 -8.40 -12.18 -16.13
CA PRO A 121 -7.68 -10.94 -16.43
C PRO A 121 -8.44 -10.02 -17.40
N GLY A 122 -9.24 -10.58 -18.32
CA GLY A 122 -10.09 -9.80 -19.21
C GLY A 122 -11.28 -9.10 -18.54
N ARG A 123 -11.56 -9.38 -17.27
CA ARG A 123 -12.60 -8.72 -16.45
C ARG A 123 -12.02 -7.68 -15.48
N PHE A 124 -10.72 -7.48 -15.50
CA PHE A 124 -10.10 -6.44 -14.68
C PHE A 124 -10.62 -5.08 -15.09
N ALA A 125 -11.22 -4.36 -14.14
CA ALA A 125 -11.80 -3.03 -14.33
C ALA A 125 -11.18 -2.05 -13.33
N PRO A 126 -10.26 -1.17 -13.77
CA PRO A 126 -9.67 -0.14 -12.92
C PRO A 126 -10.69 0.84 -12.37
N ILE A 127 -10.49 1.30 -11.14
CA ILE A 127 -11.29 2.37 -10.53
C ILE A 127 -10.67 3.72 -10.94
N PHE A 128 -11.09 4.25 -12.07
CA PHE A 128 -10.64 5.57 -12.52
C PHE A 128 -11.37 6.70 -11.78
N GLY A 129 -10.68 7.83 -11.65
CA GLY A 129 -11.28 9.08 -11.18
C GLY A 129 -12.27 9.68 -12.18
N ARG A 130 -12.87 10.77 -11.75
CA ARG A 130 -13.66 11.64 -12.62
C ARG A 130 -13.22 13.08 -12.42
N ASP A 131 -13.18 13.84 -13.51
CA ASP A 131 -12.90 15.27 -13.47
C ASP A 131 -14.14 16.10 -13.03
N ALA A 132 -13.98 17.41 -12.99
CA ALA A 132 -15.06 18.33 -12.60
C ALA A 132 -16.27 18.30 -13.56
N HIS A 133 -16.13 17.77 -14.77
CA HIS A 133 -17.16 17.61 -15.79
C HIS A 133 -17.78 16.21 -15.80
N GLY A 134 -17.29 15.31 -14.91
CA GLY A 134 -17.74 13.92 -14.83
C GLY A 134 -17.09 12.99 -15.85
N ALA A 135 -16.15 13.47 -16.67
CA ALA A 135 -15.38 12.65 -17.59
C ALA A 135 -14.36 11.77 -16.84
N ILE A 136 -14.00 10.64 -17.45
CA ILE A 136 -13.03 9.71 -16.85
C ILE A 136 -11.66 10.40 -16.76
N ASP A 137 -11.12 10.45 -15.55
CA ASP A 137 -9.75 10.90 -15.26
C ASP A 137 -8.89 9.71 -14.83
N VAL A 138 -8.02 9.28 -15.72
CA VAL A 138 -7.07 8.18 -15.47
C VAL A 138 -5.83 8.63 -14.70
N GLY A 139 -5.57 9.93 -14.63
CA GLY A 139 -4.35 10.52 -14.07
C GLY A 139 -4.04 10.07 -12.65
N PRO A 140 -4.98 10.14 -11.69
CA PRO A 140 -4.74 9.65 -10.33
C PRO A 140 -4.35 8.17 -10.29
N TRP A 141 -5.03 7.33 -11.08
CA TRP A 141 -4.75 5.91 -11.17
C TRP A 141 -3.34 5.65 -11.72
N CYS A 142 -2.96 6.31 -12.79
CA CYS A 142 -1.64 6.20 -13.40
C CYS A 142 -0.53 6.64 -12.44
N ARG A 143 -0.75 7.73 -11.68
CA ARG A 143 0.19 8.17 -10.64
C ARG A 143 0.36 7.12 -9.55
N GLY A 144 -0.72 6.46 -9.14
CA GLY A 144 -0.67 5.36 -8.18
C GLY A 144 0.16 4.18 -8.69
N PHE A 145 -0.09 3.75 -9.92
CA PHE A 145 0.67 2.67 -10.56
C PHE A 145 2.16 3.01 -10.64
N HIS A 146 2.49 4.22 -11.09
CA HIS A 146 3.88 4.68 -11.15
C HIS A 146 4.52 4.77 -9.75
N ALA A 147 3.80 5.22 -8.73
CA ALA A 147 4.32 5.26 -7.36
C ALA A 147 4.71 3.88 -6.83
N ALA A 148 3.95 2.84 -7.17
CA ALA A 148 4.33 1.46 -6.83
C ALA A 148 5.58 0.98 -7.59
N ILE A 149 5.77 1.38 -8.85
CA ILE A 149 7.03 1.12 -9.58
C ILE A 149 8.22 1.73 -8.83
N GLN A 150 8.04 2.93 -8.23
CA GLN A 150 9.09 3.63 -7.50
C GLN A 150 9.48 2.99 -6.16
N LEU A 151 8.72 2.03 -5.64
CA LEU A 151 9.15 1.23 -4.48
C LEU A 151 10.46 0.48 -4.76
N ASN A 152 10.58 -0.09 -5.95
CA ASN A 152 11.84 -0.68 -6.43
C ASN A 152 11.91 -0.69 -7.97
N PRO A 153 12.38 0.39 -8.59
CA PRO A 153 12.47 0.49 -10.06
C PRO A 153 13.38 -0.57 -10.70
N LYS A 154 14.32 -1.14 -9.92
CA LYS A 154 15.22 -2.18 -10.42
C LYS A 154 14.46 -3.45 -10.80
N PHE A 155 13.40 -3.79 -10.08
CA PHE A 155 12.58 -4.94 -10.43
C PHE A 155 11.85 -4.75 -11.77
N TRP A 156 11.54 -3.51 -12.13
CA TRP A 156 10.85 -3.15 -13.37
C TRP A 156 11.78 -2.91 -14.56
N GLN A 157 13.09 -3.11 -14.40
CA GLN A 157 14.10 -2.79 -15.42
C GLN A 157 13.88 -3.47 -16.78
N LYS A 158 13.14 -4.59 -16.84
CA LYS A 158 12.80 -5.26 -18.12
C LYS A 158 11.69 -4.53 -18.89
N LEU A 159 10.85 -3.75 -18.21
CA LEU A 159 9.73 -3.01 -18.81
C LEU A 159 10.01 -1.50 -18.97
N LEU A 160 10.89 -0.92 -18.14
CA LEU A 160 11.14 0.53 -18.15
C LEU A 160 11.92 1.07 -19.37
N PRO A 161 12.82 0.32 -20.04
CA PRO A 161 13.54 0.85 -21.19
C PRO A 161 12.62 1.09 -22.38
N ALA A 162 12.54 2.33 -22.86
CA ALA A 162 11.65 2.76 -23.96
C ALA A 162 11.86 2.01 -25.31
N ARG A 163 12.98 1.32 -25.47
CA ARG A 163 13.28 0.52 -26.68
C ARG A 163 12.80 -0.93 -26.58
N GLY A 164 12.31 -1.36 -25.42
CA GLY A 164 11.83 -2.74 -25.20
C GLY A 164 10.42 -2.91 -25.76
N LEU A 165 10.14 -4.03 -26.44
CA LEU A 165 8.80 -4.32 -26.95
C LEU A 165 7.74 -4.34 -25.84
N ALA A 166 8.10 -4.84 -24.65
CA ALA A 166 7.19 -4.91 -23.50
C ALA A 166 6.93 -3.54 -22.85
N HIS A 167 7.78 -2.53 -23.13
CA HIS A 167 7.59 -1.16 -22.66
C HIS A 167 6.26 -0.55 -23.13
N ARG A 168 5.74 -0.98 -24.27
CA ARG A 168 4.48 -0.50 -24.84
C ARG A 168 3.31 -0.54 -23.85
N TRP A 169 3.29 -1.51 -22.94
CA TRP A 169 2.23 -1.65 -21.93
C TRP A 169 2.31 -0.60 -20.82
N LEU A 170 3.48 0.02 -20.62
CA LEU A 170 3.64 1.11 -19.67
C LEU A 170 3.37 2.49 -20.30
N ILE A 171 3.43 2.63 -21.60
CA ILE A 171 3.26 3.93 -22.29
C ILE A 171 1.93 4.60 -21.92
N PRO A 172 0.75 3.93 -22.00
CA PRO A 172 -0.52 4.56 -21.66
C PRO A 172 -0.58 5.03 -20.20
N ILE A 173 0.14 4.35 -19.31
CA ILE A 173 0.19 4.68 -17.89
C ILE A 173 1.16 5.85 -17.64
N LEU A 174 2.40 5.73 -18.14
CA LEU A 174 3.46 6.70 -17.89
C LEU A 174 3.22 8.05 -18.60
N ALA A 175 2.44 8.06 -19.67
CA ALA A 175 2.04 9.30 -20.37
C ALA A 175 1.26 10.27 -19.46
N HIS A 176 0.62 9.78 -18.41
CA HIS A 176 -0.12 10.58 -17.43
C HIS A 176 0.70 10.93 -16.18
N CYS A 177 2.01 10.60 -16.17
CA CYS A 177 2.86 10.75 -14.99
C CYS A 177 3.94 11.82 -15.23
N THR A 178 4.04 12.75 -14.29
CA THR A 178 5.11 13.77 -14.24
C THR A 178 5.87 13.68 -12.92
N ASN A 179 7.13 14.13 -12.94
CA ASN A 179 7.91 14.33 -11.71
C ASN A 179 7.50 15.64 -11.00
N ALA A 180 8.17 15.96 -9.89
CA ALA A 180 7.91 17.17 -9.12
C ALA A 180 8.12 18.47 -9.91
N ASP A 181 8.95 18.44 -10.96
CA ASP A 181 9.23 19.59 -11.84
C ASP A 181 8.22 19.70 -13.01
N GLY A 182 7.18 18.85 -13.03
CA GLY A 182 6.19 18.80 -14.12
C GLY A 182 6.70 18.16 -15.41
N ARG A 183 7.91 17.55 -15.40
CA ARG A 183 8.47 16.85 -16.56
C ARG A 183 8.00 15.40 -16.62
N PRO A 184 7.91 14.81 -17.81
CA PRO A 184 7.60 13.39 -17.95
C PRO A 184 8.52 12.53 -17.10
N VAL A 185 7.96 11.51 -16.45
CA VAL A 185 8.75 10.53 -15.71
C VAL A 185 9.62 9.69 -16.63
N ARG A 186 10.61 8.98 -16.06
CA ARG A 186 11.47 8.10 -16.84
C ARG A 186 10.65 7.02 -17.55
N GLY A 187 10.82 6.90 -18.85
CA GLY A 187 10.11 5.95 -19.70
C GLY A 187 8.78 6.49 -20.24
N ALA A 188 8.30 7.63 -19.77
CA ALA A 188 7.15 8.28 -20.40
C ALA A 188 7.51 8.77 -21.80
N PRO A 189 6.54 8.80 -22.74
CA PRO A 189 6.75 9.43 -24.02
C PRO A 189 7.01 10.93 -23.86
N PRO A 190 7.80 11.55 -24.77
CA PRO A 190 8.02 12.99 -24.72
C PRO A 190 6.70 13.74 -24.99
N HIS A 191 6.56 14.94 -24.42
CA HIS A 191 5.41 15.79 -24.72
C HIS A 191 5.30 16.10 -26.22
N GLY A 192 4.10 16.02 -26.76
CA GLY A 192 3.82 16.33 -28.15
C GLY A 192 2.50 15.73 -28.64
N PRO A 193 2.10 16.02 -29.90
CA PRO A 193 0.80 15.59 -30.45
C PRO A 193 0.56 14.07 -30.40
N LEU A 194 1.63 13.27 -30.55
CA LEU A 194 1.53 11.81 -30.44
C LEU A 194 1.25 11.35 -29.01
N THR A 195 1.75 12.08 -28.01
CA THR A 195 1.48 11.78 -26.60
C THR A 195 0.05 12.17 -26.24
N GLU A 196 -0.43 13.31 -26.73
CA GLU A 196 -1.83 13.72 -26.54
C GLU A 196 -2.78 12.72 -27.18
N LEU A 197 -2.47 12.23 -28.39
CA LEU A 197 -3.23 11.17 -29.04
C LEU A 197 -3.15 9.84 -28.25
N ALA A 198 -1.97 9.51 -27.70
CA ALA A 198 -1.81 8.32 -26.87
C ALA A 198 -2.52 8.41 -25.51
N GLN A 199 -2.78 9.62 -25.02
CA GLN A 199 -3.57 9.87 -23.81
C GLN A 199 -5.08 9.76 -24.05
N PHE A 200 -5.50 9.91 -25.31
CA PHE A 200 -6.90 9.76 -25.68
C PHE A 200 -7.30 8.27 -25.54
N ASP A 201 -8.43 8.02 -24.89
CA ASP A 201 -8.98 6.67 -24.71
C ASP A 201 -8.10 5.67 -23.90
N THR A 202 -7.07 6.13 -23.17
CA THR A 202 -6.20 5.24 -22.37
C THR A 202 -6.98 4.42 -21.33
N HIS A 203 -8.12 4.90 -20.86
CA HIS A 203 -9.00 4.13 -19.98
C HIS A 203 -9.46 2.80 -20.57
N ARG A 204 -9.46 2.66 -21.92
CA ARG A 204 -9.83 1.44 -22.61
C ARG A 204 -8.68 0.47 -22.77
N THR A 205 -7.45 0.97 -22.89
CA THR A 205 -6.26 0.13 -23.12
C THR A 205 -5.61 -0.36 -21.83
N ILE A 206 -5.61 0.48 -20.77
CA ILE A 206 -4.99 0.17 -19.48
C ILE A 206 -5.40 -1.20 -18.91
N PRO A 207 -6.66 -1.65 -18.94
CA PRO A 207 -7.02 -2.96 -18.41
C PRO A 207 -6.26 -4.11 -19.09
N GLY A 208 -6.17 -4.08 -20.42
CA GLY A 208 -5.45 -5.07 -21.21
C GLY A 208 -3.93 -5.00 -21.00
N ASP A 209 -3.38 -3.79 -20.86
CA ASP A 209 -1.96 -3.57 -20.62
C ASP A 209 -1.55 -4.11 -19.24
N VAL A 210 -2.36 -3.91 -18.19
CA VAL A 210 -2.12 -4.46 -16.85
C VAL A 210 -2.16 -5.98 -16.86
N ALA A 211 -3.13 -6.58 -17.56
CA ALA A 211 -3.20 -8.02 -17.73
C ALA A 211 -1.94 -8.57 -18.44
N ALA A 212 -1.49 -7.91 -19.51
CA ALA A 212 -0.26 -8.27 -20.22
C ALA A 212 1.00 -8.13 -19.35
N ILE A 213 1.09 -7.08 -18.53
CA ILE A 213 2.16 -6.92 -17.54
C ILE A 213 2.16 -8.08 -16.54
N ARG A 214 1.00 -8.45 -16.03
CA ARG A 214 0.85 -9.58 -15.10
C ARG A 214 1.31 -10.89 -15.72
N GLU A 215 0.89 -11.18 -16.94
CA GLU A 215 1.30 -12.35 -17.69
C GLU A 215 2.81 -12.38 -17.96
N PHE A 216 3.39 -11.25 -18.35
CA PHE A 216 4.83 -11.11 -18.57
C PHE A 216 5.67 -11.48 -17.34
N TRP A 217 5.20 -11.12 -16.15
CA TRP A 217 5.92 -11.39 -14.90
C TRP A 217 5.57 -12.74 -14.26
N ALA A 218 4.48 -13.37 -14.64
CA ALA A 218 4.00 -14.62 -14.02
C ALA A 218 5.10 -15.71 -13.91
N PRO A 219 5.95 -15.96 -14.93
CA PRO A 219 6.98 -16.99 -14.84
C PRO A 219 8.11 -16.71 -13.85
N THR A 220 8.35 -15.45 -13.51
CA THR A 220 9.51 -15.03 -12.71
C THR A 220 9.15 -14.42 -11.36
N ARG A 221 7.86 -14.12 -11.14
CA ARG A 221 7.39 -13.38 -9.97
C ARG A 221 7.75 -14.05 -8.63
N TYR A 222 7.74 -15.36 -8.57
CA TYR A 222 8.01 -16.13 -7.35
C TYR A 222 9.47 -16.55 -7.20
N ASN A 223 10.29 -16.31 -8.23
CA ASN A 223 11.70 -16.71 -8.24
C ASN A 223 12.67 -15.60 -7.80
N LEU A 224 12.16 -14.39 -7.48
CA LEU A 224 13.00 -13.24 -7.11
C LEU A 224 13.47 -13.24 -5.64
N HIS A 225 13.13 -14.29 -4.89
CA HIS A 225 13.50 -14.45 -3.48
C HIS A 225 14.44 -15.64 -3.23
N SER A 226 15.10 -16.17 -4.27
CA SER A 226 16.10 -17.23 -4.17
C SER A 226 17.51 -16.67 -4.22
#